data_ffd23c283d1f21e0b106d84d44938f10
#
_entry.id   ffd23c283d1f21e0b106d84d44938f10
#
_cell.length_a   1.000
_cell.length_b   1.000
_cell.length_c   1.000
_cell.angle_alpha   90.00
_cell.angle_beta   90.00
_cell.angle_gamma   90.00
#
_symmetry.space_group_name_H-M   'P 1'
#
loop_
_entity.id
_entity.type
_entity.pdbx_description
1 polymer ?
#
loop_
_entity_poly.entity_id
_entity_poly.type
_entity_poly.pdbx_seq_one_letter_code
_entity_poly.pdbx_strand_id
1 'polypeptide(L)'
;MQIQPFLRRPINKLSGLALSLTFLSGVAAEMSPAVAEIVIAPHRAAYTLTLKRTGRDSAISNANGAMVYSWGETCDGWTVDQQFVLNVVQGDGRAVQLNARSSTWESKDGKRLRFNIKRERNGVEVEKIRGEGRLKEVNGAGVAEFEFPKVKTIPLPKGTVFPTMHTLKLMQRAQEGKMTDRQLVFDGSDLEPPGPVS
;
A
#
# COMPACT_ATOMS: atom_id res chain seq x y z
N MET A 1 58.32 21.21 -65.31
CA MET A 1 58.93 20.24 -66.23
C MET A 1 57.91 19.10 -66.33
N GLN A 2 56.99 19.24 -67.29
CA GLN A 2 56.87 18.44 -68.50
C GLN A 2 56.99 16.93 -68.16
N ILE A 3 56.15 16.03 -68.59
CA ILE A 3 55.50 15.78 -69.87
C ILE A 3 54.34 14.75 -69.65
N GLN A 4 53.20 14.96 -70.31
CA GLN A 4 52.24 13.92 -70.77
C GLN A 4 52.93 13.12 -71.91
N PRO A 5 52.30 12.04 -72.48
CA PRO A 5 50.93 11.88 -72.87
C PRO A 5 50.39 10.42 -73.07
N PHE A 6 49.08 10.32 -73.44
CA PHE A 6 48.41 9.46 -74.43
C PHE A 6 48.26 7.95 -74.17
N LEU A 7 47.15 7.26 -74.37
CA LEU A 7 46.13 7.16 -75.42
C LEU A 7 45.07 6.05 -75.08
N ARG A 8 43.83 6.38 -75.43
CA ARG A 8 42.77 5.53 -76.05
C ARG A 8 42.10 4.40 -75.36
N ARG A 9 40.74 4.58 -75.41
CA ARG A 9 39.63 3.67 -75.27
C ARG A 9 39.73 2.42 -76.18
N PRO A 10 38.90 1.33 -75.84
CA PRO A 10 37.52 1.35 -76.26
C PRO A 10 36.51 0.71 -75.32
N ILE A 11 35.25 0.97 -75.60
CA ILE A 11 33.97 0.62 -75.15
C ILE A 11 33.75 -0.92 -75.12
N ASN A 12 33.22 -1.47 -74.05
CA ASN A 12 32.32 -2.60 -74.17
C ASN A 12 31.18 -2.53 -73.13
N LYS A 13 29.98 -2.61 -73.64
CA LYS A 13 28.73 -2.75 -72.92
C LYS A 13 28.72 -4.10 -72.22
N LEU A 14 28.18 -4.18 -70.97
CA LEU A 14 27.33 -5.29 -70.55
C LEU A 14 26.65 -4.93 -69.23
N SER A 15 25.35 -4.88 -69.31
CA SER A 15 24.34 -5.41 -68.43
C SER A 15 24.35 -5.02 -66.93
N GLY A 16 23.30 -4.32 -66.59
CA GLY A 16 22.93 -3.96 -65.23
C GLY A 16 22.66 -5.19 -64.35
N LEU A 17 23.17 -5.10 -63.15
CA LEU A 17 22.65 -5.87 -62.01
C LEU A 17 22.27 -4.86 -60.97
N ALA A 18 20.97 -4.59 -60.87
CA ALA A 18 20.40 -3.76 -59.82
C ALA A 18 20.50 -4.54 -58.50
N LEU A 19 21.40 -4.15 -57.64
CA LEU A 19 21.51 -4.65 -56.28
C LEU A 19 20.43 -3.96 -55.44
N SER A 20 19.27 -4.62 -55.27
CA SER A 20 18.19 -4.17 -54.39
C SER A 20 18.66 -4.30 -52.94
N LEU A 21 19.07 -3.19 -52.34
CA LEU A 21 19.35 -3.09 -50.93
C LEU A 21 18.02 -3.09 -50.17
N THR A 22 17.56 -4.24 -49.73
CA THR A 22 16.44 -4.38 -48.83
C THR A 22 16.85 -3.87 -47.43
N PHE A 23 16.43 -2.66 -47.12
CA PHE A 23 16.48 -2.15 -45.74
C PHE A 23 15.56 -3.02 -44.86
N LEU A 24 16.14 -3.95 -44.12
CA LEU A 24 15.48 -4.66 -43.04
C LEU A 24 15.33 -3.66 -41.90
N SER A 25 14.18 -2.95 -41.87
CA SER A 25 13.80 -2.11 -40.74
C SER A 25 13.55 -3.02 -39.54
N GLY A 26 14.57 -3.22 -38.71
CA GLY A 26 14.42 -3.88 -37.43
C GLY A 26 13.50 -3.04 -36.56
N VAL A 27 12.27 -3.51 -36.35
CA VAL A 27 11.38 -2.99 -35.32
C VAL A 27 12.01 -3.41 -34.00
N ALA A 28 12.73 -2.50 -33.36
CA ALA A 28 13.12 -2.64 -31.97
C ALA A 28 11.81 -2.62 -31.15
N ALA A 29 11.33 -3.80 -30.78
CA ALA A 29 10.25 -3.90 -29.80
C ALA A 29 10.81 -3.34 -28.50
N GLU A 30 10.37 -2.14 -28.13
CA GLU A 30 10.62 -1.59 -26.80
C GLU A 30 9.95 -2.53 -25.80
N MET A 31 10.73 -3.38 -25.16
CA MET A 31 10.30 -4.16 -24.01
C MET A 31 10.10 -3.18 -22.86
N SER A 32 8.88 -2.69 -22.70
CA SER A 32 8.50 -1.99 -21.46
C SER A 32 8.80 -2.92 -20.28
N PRO A 33 9.52 -2.45 -19.26
CA PRO A 33 9.76 -3.26 -18.07
C PRO A 33 8.41 -3.65 -17.48
N ALA A 34 8.11 -4.94 -17.41
CA ALA A 34 6.95 -5.43 -16.72
C ALA A 34 7.11 -5.05 -15.24
N VAL A 35 6.31 -4.10 -14.76
CA VAL A 35 6.22 -3.82 -13.33
C VAL A 35 5.65 -5.07 -12.68
N ALA A 36 6.43 -5.73 -11.85
CA ALA A 36 5.98 -6.92 -11.15
C ALA A 36 4.76 -6.57 -10.27
N GLU A 37 3.70 -7.34 -10.40
CA GLU A 37 2.51 -7.19 -9.55
C GLU A 37 2.91 -7.42 -8.09
N ILE A 38 2.50 -6.51 -7.21
CA ILE A 38 2.78 -6.62 -5.78
C ILE A 38 1.76 -7.57 -5.17
N VAL A 39 2.24 -8.72 -4.73
CA VAL A 39 1.44 -9.73 -4.04
C VAL A 39 1.93 -9.85 -2.61
N ILE A 40 1.02 -9.73 -1.65
CA ILE A 40 1.29 -10.01 -0.25
C ILE A 40 0.86 -11.45 0.04
N ALA A 41 1.83 -12.32 0.33
CA ALA A 41 1.52 -13.68 0.68
C ALA A 41 0.71 -13.76 1.99
N PRO A 42 -0.34 -14.60 2.07
CA PRO A 42 -1.03 -14.85 3.32
C PRO A 42 -0.04 -15.30 4.40
N HIS A 43 -0.11 -14.68 5.57
CA HIS A 43 0.83 -14.96 6.66
C HIS A 43 0.23 -14.65 8.03
N ARG A 44 0.87 -15.19 9.05
CA ARG A 44 0.62 -14.88 10.45
C ARG A 44 1.93 -14.52 11.13
N ALA A 45 1.93 -13.43 11.89
CA ALA A 45 3.09 -12.94 12.62
C ALA A 45 2.73 -12.67 14.09
N ALA A 46 3.68 -12.88 14.97
CA ALA A 46 3.59 -12.52 16.38
C ALA A 46 4.74 -11.58 16.73
N TYR A 47 4.41 -10.53 17.47
CA TYR A 47 5.37 -9.50 17.87
C TYR A 47 5.38 -9.36 19.38
N THR A 48 6.56 -9.20 19.97
CA THR A 48 6.72 -8.75 21.35
C THR A 48 6.93 -7.24 21.36
N LEU A 49 6.23 -6.56 22.23
CA LEU A 49 6.28 -5.11 22.38
C LEU A 49 6.99 -4.77 23.70
N THR A 50 8.00 -3.91 23.63
CA THR A 50 8.73 -3.42 24.80
C THR A 50 8.95 -1.94 24.71
N LEU A 51 8.84 -1.24 25.82
CA LEU A 51 9.14 0.18 25.90
C LEU A 51 10.63 0.40 25.65
N LYS A 52 10.97 1.15 24.63
CA LYS A 52 12.36 1.48 24.29
C LYS A 52 12.85 2.74 25.00
N ARG A 53 11.99 3.75 25.15
CA ARG A 53 12.33 5.06 25.74
C ARG A 53 11.05 5.80 26.12
N THR A 54 11.13 6.58 27.20
CA THR A 54 10.10 7.57 27.58
C THR A 54 10.64 8.98 27.44
N GLY A 55 9.77 9.97 27.24
CA GLY A 55 10.11 11.37 27.41
C GLY A 55 10.38 11.72 28.89
N ARG A 56 11.03 12.86 29.14
CA ARG A 56 11.38 13.31 30.52
C ARG A 56 10.16 13.45 31.41
N ASP A 57 9.03 13.88 30.86
CA ASP A 57 7.78 14.16 31.60
C ASP A 57 6.72 13.07 31.36
N SER A 58 7.14 11.86 30.96
CA SER A 58 6.21 10.77 30.70
C SER A 58 5.63 10.22 31.98
N ALA A 59 4.30 10.15 32.06
CA ALA A 59 3.60 9.44 33.13
C ALA A 59 3.76 7.91 33.05
N ILE A 60 4.38 7.37 31.97
CA ILE A 60 4.59 5.94 31.77
C ILE A 60 6.02 5.58 32.16
N SER A 61 6.18 4.63 33.08
CA SER A 61 7.47 4.10 33.53
C SER A 61 7.86 2.82 32.80
N ASN A 62 6.89 1.99 32.41
CA ASN A 62 7.14 0.76 31.65
C ASN A 62 5.94 0.41 30.77
N ALA A 63 6.21 -0.27 29.66
CA ALA A 63 5.17 -0.87 28.82
C ALA A 63 5.72 -2.13 28.13
N ASN A 64 4.97 -3.21 28.20
CA ASN A 64 5.28 -4.46 27.53
C ASN A 64 3.99 -5.11 27.02
N GLY A 65 4.12 -5.94 25.98
CA GLY A 65 2.94 -6.56 25.41
C GLY A 65 3.26 -7.47 24.25
N ALA A 66 2.22 -7.90 23.57
CA ALA A 66 2.30 -8.73 22.39
C ALA A 66 1.24 -8.31 21.36
N MET A 67 1.54 -8.56 20.10
CA MET A 67 0.61 -8.41 19.00
C MET A 67 0.65 -9.67 18.13
N VAL A 68 -0.52 -10.15 17.74
CA VAL A 68 -0.67 -11.15 16.68
C VAL A 68 -1.36 -10.50 15.51
N TYR A 69 -0.81 -10.71 14.34
CA TYR A 69 -1.30 -10.19 13.08
C TYR A 69 -1.49 -11.35 12.11
N SER A 70 -2.63 -11.40 11.42
CA SER A 70 -2.90 -12.38 10.37
C SER A 70 -3.38 -11.65 9.13
N TRP A 71 -2.76 -11.95 8.01
CA TRP A 71 -3.16 -11.51 6.69
C TRP A 71 -3.67 -12.70 5.90
N GLY A 72 -4.89 -12.61 5.40
CA GLY A 72 -5.50 -13.62 4.56
C GLY A 72 -6.00 -13.05 3.24
N GLU A 73 -6.15 -13.92 2.25
CA GLU A 73 -6.69 -13.58 0.95
C GLU A 73 -7.94 -14.43 0.68
N THR A 74 -8.97 -13.80 0.15
CA THR A 74 -10.19 -14.42 -0.36
C THR A 74 -10.29 -14.20 -1.87
N CYS A 75 -11.26 -14.81 -2.54
CA CYS A 75 -11.46 -14.59 -3.98
C CYS A 75 -11.71 -13.13 -4.33
N ASP A 76 -12.39 -12.38 -3.46
CA ASP A 76 -12.90 -11.02 -3.70
C ASP A 76 -12.27 -9.95 -2.81
N GLY A 77 -11.39 -10.33 -1.89
CA GLY A 77 -10.80 -9.37 -0.95
C GLY A 77 -9.65 -9.92 -0.13
N TRP A 78 -9.23 -9.13 0.82
CA TRP A 78 -8.24 -9.47 1.84
C TRP A 78 -8.84 -9.35 3.23
N THR A 79 -8.41 -10.21 4.12
CA THR A 79 -8.77 -10.16 5.54
C THR A 79 -7.54 -9.82 6.37
N VAL A 80 -7.72 -8.96 7.35
CA VAL A 80 -6.69 -8.66 8.35
C VAL A 80 -7.30 -8.81 9.73
N ASP A 81 -6.72 -9.71 10.53
CA ASP A 81 -7.03 -9.87 11.93
C ASP A 81 -5.84 -9.47 12.78
N GLN A 82 -6.06 -8.57 13.71
CA GLN A 82 -5.05 -8.09 14.64
C GLN A 82 -5.54 -8.21 16.08
N GLN A 83 -4.71 -8.77 16.93
CA GLN A 83 -4.93 -8.78 18.38
C GLN A 83 -3.72 -8.19 19.06
N PHE A 84 -3.96 -7.26 19.97
CA PHE A 84 -2.96 -6.50 20.68
C PHE A 84 -3.25 -6.54 22.17
N VAL A 85 -2.24 -6.82 22.98
CA VAL A 85 -2.28 -6.75 24.45
C VAL A 85 -1.10 -5.91 24.90
N LEU A 86 -1.35 -4.88 25.68
CA LEU A 86 -0.31 -4.00 26.22
C LEU A 86 -0.54 -3.77 27.71
N ASN A 87 0.45 -4.08 28.53
CA ASN A 87 0.50 -3.73 29.95
C ASN A 87 1.33 -2.44 30.09
N VAL A 88 0.72 -1.40 30.61
CA VAL A 88 1.34 -0.09 30.83
C VAL A 88 1.46 0.14 32.34
N VAL A 89 2.66 0.46 32.81
CA VAL A 89 2.92 0.85 34.20
C VAL A 89 3.16 2.34 34.24
N GLN A 90 2.43 3.03 35.09
CA GLN A 90 2.58 4.47 35.33
C GLN A 90 3.71 4.75 36.32
N GLY A 91 4.18 5.98 36.39
CA GLY A 91 5.24 6.41 37.31
C GLY A 91 4.89 6.24 38.80
N ASP A 92 3.60 6.21 39.14
CA ASP A 92 3.09 5.96 40.49
C ASP A 92 2.89 4.44 40.79
N GLY A 93 3.32 3.54 39.87
CA GLY A 93 3.22 2.11 40.02
C GLY A 93 1.88 1.49 39.60
N ARG A 94 0.88 2.28 39.23
CA ARG A 94 -0.39 1.74 38.70
C ARG A 94 -0.19 1.07 37.37
N ALA A 95 -0.75 -0.14 37.22
CA ALA A 95 -0.72 -0.88 35.97
C ALA A 95 -2.09 -0.87 35.29
N VAL A 96 -2.08 -0.71 33.96
CA VAL A 96 -3.26 -0.75 33.13
C VAL A 96 -3.01 -1.74 32.01
N GLN A 97 -3.92 -2.69 31.82
CA GLN A 97 -3.91 -3.59 30.67
C GLN A 97 -4.86 -3.05 29.60
N LEU A 98 -4.34 -2.91 28.39
CA LEU A 98 -5.06 -2.51 27.20
C LEU A 98 -5.12 -3.71 26.25
N ASN A 99 -6.33 -4.10 25.84
CA ASN A 99 -6.54 -5.10 24.81
C ASN A 99 -7.26 -4.45 23.63
N ALA A 100 -6.80 -4.73 22.43
CA ALA A 100 -7.51 -4.35 21.20
C ALA A 100 -7.58 -5.53 20.26
N ARG A 101 -8.74 -5.70 19.62
CA ARG A 101 -8.97 -6.64 18.53
C ARG A 101 -9.57 -5.89 17.37
N SER A 102 -9.05 -6.13 16.19
CA SER A 102 -9.56 -5.56 14.95
C SER A 102 -9.61 -6.65 13.90
N SER A 103 -10.73 -6.73 13.20
CA SER A 103 -10.93 -7.58 12.03
C SER A 103 -11.45 -6.72 10.90
N THR A 104 -10.77 -6.77 9.77
CA THR A 104 -11.17 -6.05 8.57
C THR A 104 -11.24 -6.98 7.36
N TRP A 105 -12.13 -6.64 6.44
CA TRP A 105 -12.16 -7.18 5.08
C TRP A 105 -12.18 -6.02 4.10
N GLU A 106 -11.28 -6.05 3.14
CA GLU A 106 -11.17 -5.05 2.09
C GLU A 106 -11.29 -5.71 0.71
N SER A 107 -12.13 -5.15 -0.16
CA SER A 107 -12.31 -5.67 -1.52
C SER A 107 -11.07 -5.45 -2.38
N LYS A 108 -10.78 -6.40 -3.30
CA LYS A 108 -9.64 -6.31 -4.22
C LYS A 108 -9.66 -5.08 -5.12
N ASP A 109 -10.83 -4.55 -5.42
CA ASP A 109 -10.99 -3.29 -6.14
C ASP A 109 -10.74 -2.04 -5.29
N GLY A 110 -10.42 -2.21 -3.99
CA GLY A 110 -10.11 -1.11 -3.06
C GLY A 110 -11.25 -0.16 -2.78
N LYS A 111 -12.51 -0.55 -3.07
CA LYS A 111 -13.68 0.33 -2.93
C LYS A 111 -14.56 0.02 -1.73
N ARG A 112 -14.35 -1.10 -1.05
CA ARG A 112 -15.15 -1.50 0.13
C ARG A 112 -14.25 -1.94 1.26
N LEU A 113 -14.57 -1.49 2.48
CA LEU A 113 -13.93 -1.90 3.72
C LEU A 113 -15.02 -2.25 4.72
N ARG A 114 -14.98 -3.45 5.29
CA ARG A 114 -15.75 -3.81 6.49
C ARG A 114 -14.79 -3.87 7.66
N PHE A 115 -15.22 -3.33 8.79
CA PHE A 115 -14.39 -3.27 9.99
C PHE A 115 -15.19 -3.60 11.25
N ASN A 116 -14.50 -4.27 12.17
CA ASN A 116 -15.00 -4.56 13.50
C ASN A 116 -13.83 -4.44 14.49
N ILE A 117 -13.93 -3.49 15.41
CA ILE A 117 -12.90 -3.13 16.37
C ILE A 117 -13.48 -3.20 17.76
N LYS A 118 -12.74 -3.80 18.69
CA LYS A 118 -13.09 -3.89 20.10
C LYS A 118 -11.87 -3.50 20.93
N ARG A 119 -12.07 -2.61 21.91
CA ARG A 119 -11.04 -2.20 22.86
C ARG A 119 -11.52 -2.44 24.29
N GLU A 120 -10.61 -2.97 25.09
CA GLU A 120 -10.84 -3.25 26.50
C GLU A 120 -9.75 -2.60 27.36
N ARG A 121 -10.11 -2.16 28.52
CA ARG A 121 -9.19 -1.70 29.56
C ARG A 121 -9.44 -2.49 30.84
N ASN A 122 -8.40 -3.18 31.33
CA ASN A 122 -8.49 -4.07 32.51
C ASN A 122 -9.62 -5.10 32.40
N GLY A 123 -9.81 -5.69 31.20
CA GLY A 123 -10.85 -6.68 30.95
C GLY A 123 -12.26 -6.11 30.72
N VAL A 124 -12.44 -4.80 30.85
CA VAL A 124 -13.74 -4.15 30.61
C VAL A 124 -13.75 -3.54 29.22
N GLU A 125 -14.80 -3.85 28.43
CA GLU A 125 -15.01 -3.22 27.13
C GLU A 125 -15.23 -1.72 27.30
N VAL A 126 -14.37 -0.93 26.66
CA VAL A 126 -14.43 0.54 26.68
C VAL A 126 -14.86 1.10 25.33
N GLU A 127 -14.71 0.31 24.27
CA GLU A 127 -15.10 0.73 22.94
C GLU A 127 -15.37 -0.46 22.02
N LYS A 128 -16.41 -0.31 21.21
CA LYS A 128 -16.73 -1.20 20.09
C LYS A 128 -17.14 -0.35 18.90
N ILE A 129 -16.48 -0.59 17.74
CA ILE A 129 -16.78 0.10 16.49
C ILE A 129 -17.00 -0.98 15.43
N ARG A 130 -18.10 -0.87 14.68
CA ARG A 130 -18.38 -1.73 13.54
C ARG A 130 -19.05 -0.92 12.44
N GLY A 131 -18.68 -1.22 11.20
CA GLY A 131 -19.27 -0.54 10.06
C GLY A 131 -18.67 -0.96 8.72
N GLU A 132 -19.02 -0.18 7.70
CA GLU A 132 -18.55 -0.37 6.34
C GLU A 132 -18.19 0.98 5.69
N GLY A 133 -17.02 1.04 5.02
CA GLY A 133 -16.62 2.15 4.15
C GLY A 133 -16.86 1.78 2.68
N ARG A 134 -17.36 2.73 1.89
CA ARG A 134 -17.56 2.56 0.45
C ARG A 134 -17.07 3.78 -0.31
N LEU A 135 -16.21 3.58 -1.30
CA LEU A 135 -15.75 4.60 -2.23
C LEU A 135 -16.48 4.45 -3.57
N LYS A 136 -16.78 5.56 -4.21
CA LYS A 136 -17.39 5.57 -5.56
C LYS A 136 -16.43 5.00 -6.62
N GLU A 137 -15.15 5.30 -6.46
CA GLU A 137 -14.04 4.86 -7.30
C GLU A 137 -12.77 4.72 -6.46
N VAL A 138 -11.76 4.05 -6.96
CA VAL A 138 -10.45 3.93 -6.29
C VAL A 138 -9.87 5.33 -6.06
N ASN A 139 -9.46 5.65 -4.84
CA ASN A 139 -9.06 7.00 -4.41
C ASN A 139 -10.16 8.07 -4.56
N GLY A 140 -11.40 7.67 -4.72
CA GLY A 140 -12.53 8.58 -4.85
C GLY A 140 -13.07 9.05 -3.51
N ALA A 141 -14.10 9.87 -3.59
CA ALA A 141 -14.92 10.20 -2.43
C ALA A 141 -15.89 9.05 -2.14
N GLY A 142 -16.37 8.97 -0.90
CA GLY A 142 -17.30 7.94 -0.47
C GLY A 142 -18.01 8.27 0.83
N VAL A 143 -18.45 7.23 1.50
CA VAL A 143 -19.07 7.31 2.82
C VAL A 143 -18.61 6.15 3.69
N ALA A 144 -18.58 6.37 5.00
CA ALA A 144 -18.50 5.28 5.97
C ALA A 144 -19.77 5.27 6.83
N GLU A 145 -20.37 4.08 6.96
CA GLU A 145 -21.58 3.84 7.72
C GLU A 145 -21.21 3.00 8.95
N PHE A 146 -21.46 3.53 10.14
CA PHE A 146 -21.22 2.87 11.41
C PHE A 146 -22.52 2.27 11.95
N GLU A 147 -22.42 1.07 12.49
CA GLU A 147 -23.49 0.38 13.23
C GLU A 147 -23.30 0.56 14.74
N PHE A 148 -22.04 0.58 15.21
CA PHE A 148 -21.63 0.78 16.58
C PHE A 148 -20.54 1.85 16.69
N PRO A 149 -20.49 2.61 17.80
CA PRO A 149 -21.35 2.59 19.00
C PRO A 149 -22.73 3.19 18.76
N LYS A 150 -22.94 3.84 17.65
CA LYS A 150 -24.21 4.43 17.20
C LYS A 150 -24.28 4.45 15.69
N VAL A 151 -25.45 4.39 15.13
CA VAL A 151 -25.67 4.59 13.71
C VAL A 151 -25.20 6.00 13.32
N LYS A 152 -24.19 6.10 12.49
CA LYS A 152 -23.61 7.35 12.02
C LYS A 152 -23.08 7.15 10.60
N THR A 153 -23.26 8.14 9.75
CA THR A 153 -22.63 8.19 8.44
C THR A 153 -21.69 9.38 8.38
N ILE A 154 -20.47 9.16 7.89
CA ILE A 154 -19.50 10.22 7.68
C ILE A 154 -19.06 10.27 6.21
N PRO A 155 -18.74 11.43 5.66
CA PRO A 155 -18.17 11.53 4.32
C PRO A 155 -16.71 11.07 4.33
N LEU A 156 -16.32 10.35 3.29
CA LEU A 156 -14.93 10.04 2.99
C LEU A 156 -14.50 10.96 1.84
N PRO A 157 -13.51 11.85 2.07
CA PRO A 157 -13.08 12.80 1.06
C PRO A 157 -12.40 12.11 -0.13
N LYS A 158 -12.32 12.82 -1.27
CA LYS A 158 -11.56 12.36 -2.43
C LYS A 158 -10.08 12.14 -2.04
N GLY A 159 -9.48 11.08 -2.52
CA GLY A 159 -8.13 10.66 -2.15
C GLY A 159 -8.10 9.65 -1.01
N THR A 160 -9.25 9.28 -0.42
CA THR A 160 -9.32 8.23 0.60
C THR A 160 -8.90 6.88 0.03
N VAL A 161 -8.11 6.16 0.81
CA VAL A 161 -7.73 4.76 0.58
C VAL A 161 -8.02 3.92 1.81
N PHE A 162 -8.22 2.63 1.63
CA PHE A 162 -8.33 1.67 2.72
C PHE A 162 -6.97 1.03 3.05
N PRO A 163 -6.80 0.40 4.21
CA PRO A 163 -5.50 -0.02 4.74
C PRO A 163 -4.69 -0.97 3.84
N THR A 164 -5.35 -1.94 3.22
CA THR A 164 -4.67 -2.88 2.30
C THR A 164 -4.19 -2.18 1.06
N MET A 165 -5.06 -1.40 0.43
CA MET A 165 -4.69 -0.62 -0.75
C MET A 165 -3.59 0.40 -0.43
N HIS A 166 -3.61 1.01 0.76
CA HIS A 166 -2.53 1.86 1.23
C HIS A 166 -1.20 1.10 1.30
N THR A 167 -1.19 -0.10 1.91
CA THR A 167 0.00 -0.93 2.01
C THR A 167 0.56 -1.30 0.63
N LEU A 168 -0.29 -1.74 -0.30
CA LEU A 168 0.12 -2.05 -1.68
C LEU A 168 0.74 -0.85 -2.38
N LYS A 169 0.16 0.33 -2.21
CA LYS A 169 0.71 1.58 -2.76
C LYS A 169 2.07 1.94 -2.16
N LEU A 170 2.24 1.79 -0.85
CA LEU A 170 3.54 2.02 -0.22
C LEU A 170 4.62 1.09 -0.78
N MET A 171 4.29 -0.19 -0.96
CA MET A 171 5.21 -1.16 -1.57
C MET A 171 5.55 -0.78 -3.02
N GLN A 172 4.56 -0.37 -3.81
CA GLN A 172 4.78 0.12 -5.18
C GLN A 172 5.69 1.35 -5.19
N ARG A 173 5.45 2.32 -4.32
CA ARG A 173 6.28 3.52 -4.19
C ARG A 173 7.72 3.16 -3.81
N ALA A 174 7.89 2.21 -2.90
CA ALA A 174 9.23 1.75 -2.51
C ALA A 174 9.98 1.10 -3.70
N GLN A 175 9.30 0.29 -4.53
CA GLN A 175 9.89 -0.25 -5.76
C GLN A 175 10.29 0.84 -6.76
N GLU A 176 9.55 1.96 -6.80
CA GLU A 176 9.86 3.14 -7.61
C GLU A 176 10.97 4.01 -6.99
N GLY A 177 11.56 3.61 -5.85
CA GLY A 177 12.58 4.39 -5.12
C GLY A 177 12.03 5.62 -4.39
N LYS A 178 10.72 5.75 -4.23
CA LYS A 178 10.09 6.86 -3.53
C LYS A 178 10.01 6.56 -2.03
N MET A 179 10.60 7.40 -1.21
CA MET A 179 10.71 7.21 0.24
C MET A 179 9.56 7.79 1.05
N THR A 180 8.72 8.62 0.44
CA THR A 180 7.59 9.28 1.12
C THR A 180 6.34 9.24 0.25
N ASP A 181 5.18 9.09 0.90
CA ASP A 181 3.87 9.22 0.29
C ASP A 181 2.89 9.83 1.31
N ARG A 182 1.87 10.54 0.82
CA ARG A 182 0.79 11.08 1.64
C ARG A 182 -0.53 10.54 1.17
N GLN A 183 -1.26 9.91 2.06
CA GLN A 183 -2.56 9.31 1.77
C GLN A 183 -3.59 9.73 2.83
N LEU A 184 -4.84 9.78 2.45
CA LEU A 184 -5.97 9.84 3.37
C LEU A 184 -6.41 8.41 3.65
N VAL A 185 -5.98 7.83 4.77
CA VAL A 185 -6.30 6.44 5.09
C VAL A 185 -7.49 6.40 6.03
N PHE A 186 -8.51 5.64 5.64
CA PHE A 186 -9.65 5.32 6.49
C PHE A 186 -9.60 3.83 6.87
N ASP A 187 -9.43 3.54 8.15
CA ASP A 187 -9.33 2.18 8.69
C ASP A 187 -10.52 1.78 9.58
N GLY A 188 -11.47 2.70 9.76
CA GLY A 188 -12.65 2.49 10.59
C GLY A 188 -12.40 2.60 12.09
N SER A 189 -11.21 2.98 12.54
CA SER A 189 -10.84 3.07 13.96
C SER A 189 -11.36 4.32 14.66
N ASP A 190 -11.89 5.27 13.90
CA ASP A 190 -12.45 6.53 14.40
C ASP A 190 -13.76 6.86 13.67
N LEU A 191 -14.66 7.57 14.36
CA LEU A 191 -15.93 8.06 13.81
C LEU A 191 -15.82 9.43 13.12
N GLU A 192 -14.62 9.86 12.81
CA GLU A 192 -14.33 11.12 12.13
C GLU A 192 -13.77 10.85 10.72
N PRO A 193 -13.87 11.81 9.79
CA PRO A 193 -13.25 11.71 8.48
C PRO A 193 -11.73 11.55 8.60
N PRO A 194 -11.09 10.78 7.70
CA PRO A 194 -9.66 10.53 7.76
C PRO A 194 -8.85 11.81 7.55
N GLY A 195 -7.81 11.96 8.37
CA GLY A 195 -6.75 12.95 8.18
C GLY A 195 -5.61 12.39 7.31
N PRO A 196 -4.70 13.26 6.80
CA PRO A 196 -3.54 12.81 6.05
C PRO A 196 -2.54 12.05 6.94
N VAL A 197 -2.08 10.90 6.46
CA VAL A 197 -0.96 10.13 7.04
C VAL A 197 0.23 10.13 6.08
N SER A 198 1.42 10.08 6.63
CA SER A 198 2.68 10.11 5.87
C SER A 198 3.71 9.14 6.43
#